data_5bf60aa2380fb755affcf5fb85b3bd17
#
_entry.id   5bf60aa2380fb755affcf5fb85b3bd17
#
_cell.length_a   1.000
_cell.length_b   1.000
_cell.length_c   1.000
_cell.angle_alpha   90.00
_cell.angle_beta   90.00
_cell.angle_gamma   90.00
#
_symmetry.space_group_name_H-M   'P 1'
#
loop_
_entity.id
_entity.type
_entity.pdbx_description
1 polymer ?
#
loop_
_entity_poly.entity_id
_entity_poly.type
_entity_poly.pdbx_seq_one_letter_code
_entity_poly.pdbx_strand_id
1 'polypeptide(L)'
;MQNLLITTSFAPDAVIIGNGDFPTAEIPLAAISNARYVCCCDGAAASYISRGFVPDAIVGDGDSLDEVFKERYRDILHIIDEQDDNDQTKATRHCLSMGFRSIAYVGATGKREDHTLGNISLIERYKNEMGIDAVMLTDH
;
A
#
# COMPACT_ATOMS: atom_id res chain seq x y z
N MET A 1 17.95 9.16 -17.68
CA MET A 1 17.37 8.70 -16.40
C MET A 1 17.64 9.72 -15.32
N GLN A 2 16.63 10.09 -14.61
CA GLN A 2 16.80 10.98 -13.47
C GLN A 2 17.06 10.16 -12.21
N ASN A 3 18.10 10.51 -11.50
CA ASN A 3 18.32 9.98 -10.16
C ASN A 3 17.51 10.85 -9.20
N LEU A 4 16.33 10.36 -8.86
CA LEU A 4 15.49 11.05 -7.89
C LEU A 4 15.98 10.70 -6.49
N LEU A 5 16.45 11.69 -5.76
CA LEU A 5 16.79 11.54 -4.36
C LEU A 5 15.49 11.66 -3.55
N ILE A 6 15.03 10.53 -3.03
CA ILE A 6 13.84 10.52 -2.19
C ILE A 6 14.23 10.91 -0.78
N THR A 7 13.58 11.93 -0.27
CA THR A 7 13.85 12.49 1.06
C THR A 7 12.57 12.47 1.90
N THR A 8 12.66 12.97 3.13
CA THR A 8 11.52 13.08 4.03
C THR A 8 10.49 14.11 3.55
N SER A 9 10.80 14.90 2.53
CA SER A 9 9.84 15.81 1.92
C SER A 9 9.03 15.19 0.78
N PHE A 10 9.34 13.94 0.41
CA PHE A 10 8.60 13.23 -0.63
C PHE A 10 7.14 13.08 -0.23
N ALA A 11 6.24 13.50 -1.11
CA ALA A 11 4.79 13.47 -0.87
C ALA A 11 4.09 12.79 -2.05
N PRO A 12 3.95 11.45 -2.02
CA PRO A 12 3.22 10.75 -3.08
C PRO A 12 1.73 11.09 -3.03
N ASP A 13 1.04 10.87 -4.14
CA ASP A 13 -0.42 11.01 -4.14
C ASP A 13 -1.05 9.99 -3.19
N ALA A 14 -0.56 8.76 -3.23
CA ALA A 14 -1.07 7.69 -2.38
C ALA A 14 0.07 6.83 -1.85
N VAL A 15 -0.16 6.24 -0.67
CA VAL A 15 0.69 5.20 -0.11
C VAL A 15 -0.14 3.94 0.02
N ILE A 16 0.40 2.81 -0.44
CA ILE A 16 -0.20 1.50 -0.23
C ILE A 16 0.64 0.77 0.82
N ILE A 17 -0.01 0.35 1.90
CA ILE A 17 0.63 -0.37 3.00
C ILE A 17 0.33 -1.85 2.86
N GLY A 18 1.35 -2.64 2.63
CA GLY A 18 1.25 -4.08 2.52
C GLY A 18 1.41 -4.78 3.85
N ASN A 19 1.22 -6.09 3.85
CA ASN A 19 1.24 -6.92 5.06
C ASN A 19 2.65 -7.44 5.39
N GLY A 20 3.70 -6.81 4.87
CA GLY A 20 5.07 -7.07 5.26
C GLY A 20 5.42 -6.33 6.55
N ASP A 21 6.70 -6.08 6.76
CA ASP A 21 7.14 -5.34 7.95
C ASP A 21 6.73 -3.88 7.84
N PHE A 22 6.09 -3.37 8.88
CA PHE A 22 5.77 -1.95 8.94
C PHE A 22 7.07 -1.15 9.05
N PRO A 23 7.21 -0.06 8.29
CA PRO A 23 8.46 0.69 8.27
C PRO A 23 8.76 1.38 9.60
N THR A 24 10.04 1.53 9.90
CA THR A 24 10.54 2.28 11.07
C THR A 24 11.46 3.43 10.65
N ALA A 25 11.97 3.42 9.42
CA ALA A 25 12.86 4.46 8.93
C ALA A 25 12.12 5.75 8.60
N GLU A 26 12.84 6.87 8.62
CA GLU A 26 12.25 8.20 8.44
C GLU A 26 11.57 8.41 7.09
N ILE A 27 12.20 7.96 6.01
CA ILE A 27 11.69 8.23 4.66
C ILE A 27 10.34 7.54 4.40
N PRO A 28 10.20 6.22 4.64
CA PRO A 28 8.88 5.61 4.45
C PRO A 28 7.83 6.15 5.42
N LEU A 29 8.18 6.45 6.67
CA LEU A 29 7.23 7.04 7.61
C LEU A 29 6.79 8.44 7.17
N ALA A 30 7.72 9.25 6.66
CA ALA A 30 7.39 10.56 6.15
C ALA A 30 6.49 10.47 4.90
N ALA A 31 6.72 9.51 4.03
CA ALA A 31 5.87 9.31 2.86
C ALA A 31 4.43 9.02 3.27
N ILE A 32 4.22 8.20 4.30
CA ILE A 32 2.88 7.93 4.83
C ILE A 32 2.24 9.22 5.35
N SER A 33 2.99 10.00 6.13
CA SER A 33 2.48 11.25 6.70
C SER A 33 2.18 12.31 5.65
N ASN A 34 2.96 12.35 4.57
CA ASN A 34 2.82 13.35 3.51
C ASN A 34 1.83 12.97 2.42
N ALA A 35 1.45 11.70 2.33
CA ALA A 35 0.56 11.22 1.28
C ALA A 35 -0.84 11.85 1.42
N ARG A 36 -1.46 12.11 0.28
CA ARG A 36 -2.84 12.59 0.25
C ARG A 36 -3.85 11.49 0.54
N TYR A 37 -3.46 10.23 0.36
CA TYR A 37 -4.34 9.08 0.47
C TYR A 37 -3.54 7.88 0.97
N VAL A 38 -4.04 7.19 1.98
CA VAL A 38 -3.41 5.99 2.53
C VAL A 38 -4.35 4.81 2.36
N CYS A 39 -3.89 3.80 1.63
CA CYS A 39 -4.64 2.58 1.37
C CYS A 39 -3.91 1.40 2.00
N CYS A 40 -4.58 0.69 2.88
CA CYS A 40 -4.02 -0.54 3.47
C CYS A 40 -4.55 -1.76 2.73
N CYS A 41 -3.67 -2.72 2.43
CA CYS A 41 -4.11 -4.07 2.14
C CYS A 41 -4.78 -4.63 3.40
N ASP A 42 -5.76 -5.53 3.25
CA ASP A 42 -6.57 -5.96 4.38
C ASP A 42 -5.75 -6.51 5.55
N GLY A 43 -4.70 -7.29 5.26
CA GLY A 43 -3.83 -7.83 6.30
C GLY A 43 -3.00 -6.79 7.05
N ALA A 44 -2.86 -5.59 6.50
CA ALA A 44 -2.08 -4.52 7.12
C ALA A 44 -2.95 -3.57 7.94
N ALA A 45 -4.26 -3.58 7.73
CA ALA A 45 -5.15 -2.56 8.27
C ALA A 45 -5.15 -2.54 9.80
N ALA A 46 -5.26 -3.70 10.44
CA ALA A 46 -5.32 -3.78 11.90
C ALA A 46 -4.03 -3.24 12.54
N SER A 47 -2.88 -3.58 11.95
CA SER A 47 -1.58 -3.09 12.44
C SER A 47 -1.48 -1.57 12.32
N TYR A 48 -1.89 -1.01 11.19
CA TYR A 48 -1.85 0.43 10.97
C TYR A 48 -2.76 1.16 11.97
N ILE A 49 -3.98 0.67 12.13
CA ILE A 49 -4.96 1.25 13.05
C ILE A 49 -4.50 1.14 14.50
N SER A 50 -3.86 0.02 14.89
CA SER A 50 -3.35 -0.15 16.24
C SER A 50 -2.25 0.85 16.60
N ARG A 51 -1.65 1.48 15.61
CA ARG A 51 -0.64 2.53 15.80
C ARG A 51 -1.26 3.93 15.97
N GLY A 52 -2.58 4.02 15.95
CA GLY A 52 -3.29 5.28 16.18
C GLY A 52 -3.71 5.99 14.90
N PHE A 53 -3.63 5.33 13.75
CA PHE A 53 -3.97 5.94 12.46
C PHE A 53 -5.20 5.28 11.85
N VAL A 54 -5.89 6.01 11.00
CA VAL A 54 -7.01 5.47 10.24
C VAL A 54 -6.70 5.62 8.75
N PRO A 55 -6.70 4.54 7.96
CA PRO A 55 -6.45 4.66 6.54
C PRO A 55 -7.65 5.27 5.81
N ASP A 56 -7.42 5.76 4.60
CA ASP A 56 -8.49 6.26 3.74
C ASP A 56 -9.26 5.11 3.08
N ALA A 57 -8.60 3.97 2.87
CA ALA A 57 -9.22 2.78 2.30
C ALA A 57 -8.53 1.51 2.79
N ILE A 58 -9.30 0.43 2.84
CA ILE A 58 -8.81 -0.92 3.11
C ILE A 58 -9.25 -1.77 1.94
N VAL A 59 -8.32 -2.44 1.26
CA VAL A 59 -8.59 -3.20 0.04
C VAL A 59 -8.08 -4.63 0.17
N GLY A 60 -8.91 -5.59 -0.21
CA GLY A 60 -8.54 -6.99 -0.22
C GLY A 60 -9.78 -7.88 -0.32
N ASP A 61 -9.62 -9.20 -0.10
CA ASP A 61 -10.74 -10.12 -0.10
C ASP A 61 -11.47 -10.17 1.25
N GLY A 62 -10.91 -9.54 2.27
CA GLY A 62 -11.52 -9.49 3.59
C GLY A 62 -11.23 -10.70 4.49
N ASP A 63 -10.49 -11.69 4.00
CA ASP A 63 -10.25 -12.94 4.75
C ASP A 63 -9.42 -12.71 6.01
N SER A 64 -8.61 -11.66 6.05
CA SER A 64 -7.78 -11.33 7.21
C SER A 64 -8.50 -10.52 8.27
N LEU A 65 -9.78 -10.21 8.05
CA LEU A 65 -10.54 -9.30 8.91
C LEU A 65 -11.69 -10.05 9.58
N ASP A 66 -11.89 -9.81 10.87
CA ASP A 66 -13.07 -10.37 11.55
C ASP A 66 -14.33 -9.54 11.28
N GLU A 67 -15.47 -10.07 11.65
CA GLU A 67 -16.75 -9.42 11.33
C GLU A 67 -16.95 -8.11 12.08
N VAL A 68 -16.46 -8.01 13.31
CA VAL A 68 -16.55 -6.79 14.10
C VAL A 68 -15.75 -5.68 13.44
N PHE A 69 -14.54 -6.00 13.00
CA PHE A 69 -13.66 -5.06 12.31
C PHE A 69 -14.30 -4.60 10.99
N LYS A 70 -14.83 -5.53 10.20
CA LYS A 70 -15.49 -5.20 8.93
C LYS A 70 -16.65 -4.24 9.12
N GLU A 71 -17.48 -4.47 10.11
CA GLU A 71 -18.61 -3.59 10.40
C GLU A 71 -18.14 -2.19 10.83
N ARG A 72 -17.12 -2.13 11.67
CA ARG A 72 -16.61 -0.86 12.17
C ARG A 72 -16.02 0.01 11.08
N TYR A 73 -15.35 -0.60 10.10
CA TYR A 73 -14.66 0.13 9.03
C TYR A 73 -15.33 -0.03 7.67
N ARG A 74 -16.59 -0.40 7.64
CA ARG A 74 -17.33 -0.69 6.42
C ARG A 74 -17.30 0.45 5.39
N ASP A 75 -17.25 1.69 5.84
CA ASP A 75 -17.28 2.85 4.95
C ASP A 75 -16.01 3.03 4.12
N ILE A 76 -14.90 2.44 4.57
CA ILE A 76 -13.63 2.52 3.87
C ILE A 76 -13.15 1.16 3.37
N LEU A 77 -13.91 0.11 3.60
CA LEU A 77 -13.55 -1.26 3.23
C LEU A 77 -14.07 -1.58 1.83
N HIS A 78 -13.13 -1.99 0.96
CA HIS A 78 -13.43 -2.39 -0.41
C HIS A 78 -13.07 -3.87 -0.57
N ILE A 79 -14.09 -4.73 -0.52
CA ILE A 79 -13.91 -6.17 -0.69
C ILE A 79 -13.84 -6.48 -2.17
N ILE A 80 -12.72 -7.08 -2.57
CA ILE A 80 -12.47 -7.48 -3.96
C ILE A 80 -12.12 -8.97 -3.95
N ASP A 81 -13.05 -9.81 -4.39
CA ASP A 81 -12.89 -11.27 -4.36
C ASP A 81 -12.09 -11.83 -5.52
N GLU A 82 -11.73 -11.01 -6.48
CA GLU A 82 -11.02 -11.44 -7.66
C GLU A 82 -9.71 -12.15 -7.24
N GLN A 83 -9.44 -13.32 -7.83
CA GLN A 83 -8.33 -14.18 -7.41
C GLN A 83 -7.09 -14.08 -8.28
N ASP A 84 -7.20 -13.45 -9.45
CA ASP A 84 -6.06 -13.34 -10.37
C ASP A 84 -5.02 -12.32 -9.91
N ASP A 85 -5.44 -11.31 -9.16
CA ASP A 85 -4.55 -10.27 -8.66
C ASP A 85 -4.32 -10.45 -7.16
N ASN A 86 -3.10 -10.15 -6.70
CA ASN A 86 -2.83 -10.09 -5.27
C ASN A 86 -3.37 -8.78 -4.67
N ASP A 87 -3.30 -8.66 -3.35
CA ASP A 87 -3.84 -7.50 -2.64
C ASP A 87 -3.15 -6.20 -3.04
N GLN A 88 -1.85 -6.24 -3.28
CA GLN A 88 -1.10 -5.06 -3.72
C GLN A 88 -1.61 -4.56 -5.07
N THR A 89 -1.88 -5.45 -6.01
CA THR A 89 -2.41 -5.07 -7.32
C THR A 89 -3.84 -4.54 -7.19
N LYS A 90 -4.66 -5.16 -6.35
CA LYS A 90 -6.03 -4.68 -6.08
C LYS A 90 -6.01 -3.26 -5.51
N ALA A 91 -5.13 -3.01 -4.54
CA ALA A 91 -4.97 -1.68 -3.95
C ALA A 91 -4.46 -0.67 -4.98
N THR A 92 -3.55 -1.09 -5.85
CA THR A 92 -3.03 -0.25 -6.92
C THR A 92 -4.15 0.18 -7.88
N ARG A 93 -4.99 -0.77 -8.30
CA ARG A 93 -6.12 -0.48 -9.18
C ARG A 93 -7.11 0.46 -8.50
N HIS A 94 -7.34 0.27 -7.21
CA HIS A 94 -8.21 1.17 -6.45
C HIS A 94 -7.67 2.60 -6.45
N CYS A 95 -6.39 2.78 -6.12
CA CYS A 95 -5.78 4.12 -6.11
C CYS A 95 -5.80 4.76 -7.50
N LEU A 96 -5.54 3.97 -8.54
CA LEU A 96 -5.59 4.46 -9.91
C LEU A 96 -7.00 4.92 -10.28
N SER A 97 -8.03 4.19 -9.84
CA SER A 97 -9.43 4.57 -10.09
C SER A 97 -9.80 5.88 -9.41
N MET A 98 -9.09 6.24 -8.34
CA MET A 98 -9.28 7.52 -7.65
C MET A 98 -8.50 8.66 -8.31
N GLY A 99 -7.72 8.37 -9.35
CA GLY A 99 -6.95 9.37 -10.07
C GLY A 99 -5.53 9.54 -9.57
N PHE A 100 -5.07 8.72 -8.64
CA PHE A 100 -3.72 8.83 -8.09
C PHE A 100 -2.73 8.09 -8.98
N ARG A 101 -1.62 8.74 -9.31
CA ARG A 101 -0.60 8.16 -10.19
C ARG A 101 0.77 8.08 -9.56
N SER A 102 1.07 8.91 -8.56
CA SER A 102 2.30 8.82 -7.78
C SER A 102 2.01 7.97 -6.57
N ILE A 103 2.49 6.73 -6.56
CA ILE A 103 2.15 5.75 -5.52
C ILE A 103 3.42 5.20 -4.89
N ALA A 104 3.53 5.31 -3.58
CA ALA A 104 4.60 4.69 -2.81
C ALA A 104 4.07 3.43 -2.11
N TYR A 105 4.88 2.38 -2.13
CA TYR A 105 4.54 1.10 -1.52
C TYR A 105 5.42 0.89 -0.31
N VAL A 106 4.80 0.68 0.85
CA VAL A 106 5.51 0.38 2.09
C VAL A 106 4.97 -0.92 2.68
N GLY A 107 5.76 -1.59 3.52
CA GLY A 107 5.35 -2.86 4.09
C GLY A 107 5.20 -3.96 3.04
N ALA A 108 5.84 -3.83 1.91
CA ALA A 108 5.76 -4.82 0.83
C ALA A 108 6.82 -5.91 0.95
N THR A 109 7.71 -5.80 1.93
CA THR A 109 8.83 -6.70 2.13
C THR A 109 8.91 -7.14 3.58
N GLY A 110 9.73 -8.14 3.86
CA GLY A 110 10.19 -8.44 5.21
C GLY A 110 9.59 -9.68 5.87
N LYS A 111 8.34 -10.04 5.59
CA LYS A 111 7.70 -11.18 6.28
C LYS A 111 7.79 -12.48 5.51
N ARG A 112 7.55 -12.45 4.21
CA ARG A 112 7.62 -13.64 3.34
C ARG A 112 8.41 -13.29 2.10
N GLU A 113 9.50 -14.02 1.89
CA GLU A 113 10.42 -13.72 0.80
C GLU A 113 9.80 -13.93 -0.58
N ASP A 114 8.98 -14.95 -0.75
CA ASP A 114 8.28 -15.21 -2.01
C ASP A 114 7.32 -14.06 -2.36
N HIS A 115 6.59 -13.54 -1.37
CA HIS A 115 5.70 -12.39 -1.57
C HIS A 115 6.51 -11.12 -1.84
N THR A 116 7.66 -10.96 -1.17
CA THR A 116 8.55 -9.82 -1.39
C THR A 116 9.01 -9.76 -2.84
N LEU A 117 9.50 -10.87 -3.38
CA LEU A 117 9.96 -10.92 -4.77
C LEU A 117 8.82 -10.65 -5.75
N GLY A 118 7.66 -11.23 -5.50
CA GLY A 118 6.49 -10.97 -6.33
C GLY A 118 6.08 -9.51 -6.33
N ASN A 119 6.08 -8.88 -5.16
CA ASN A 119 5.73 -7.47 -5.04
C ASN A 119 6.72 -6.55 -5.76
N ILE A 120 8.01 -6.85 -5.68
CA ILE A 120 9.04 -6.08 -6.39
C ILE A 120 8.82 -6.16 -7.90
N SER A 121 8.56 -7.35 -8.42
CA SER A 121 8.32 -7.55 -9.85
C SER A 121 7.08 -6.78 -10.32
N LEU A 122 6.04 -6.73 -9.51
CA LEU A 122 4.82 -6.02 -9.85
C LEU A 122 5.00 -4.50 -9.93
N ILE A 123 5.89 -3.92 -9.11
CA ILE A 123 6.15 -2.48 -9.17
C ILE A 123 6.60 -2.07 -10.58
N GLU A 124 7.51 -2.82 -11.17
CA GLU A 124 7.97 -2.55 -12.53
C GLU A 124 6.84 -2.67 -13.55
N ARG A 125 6.00 -3.67 -13.38
CA ARG A 125 4.83 -3.86 -14.23
C ARG A 125 3.86 -2.67 -14.13
N TYR A 126 3.62 -2.15 -12.94
CA TYR A 126 2.72 -1.00 -12.75
C TYR A 126 3.24 0.24 -13.47
N LYS A 127 4.55 0.47 -13.42
CA LYS A 127 5.16 1.58 -14.15
C LYS A 127 4.95 1.44 -15.65
N ASN A 128 5.17 0.26 -16.19
CA ASN A 128 5.20 0.03 -17.63
C ASN A 128 3.78 -0.12 -18.21
N GLU A 129 2.88 -0.79 -17.50
CA GLU A 129 1.57 -1.13 -18.04
C GLU A 129 0.44 -0.20 -17.59
N MET A 130 0.57 0.42 -16.42
CA MET A 130 -0.49 1.24 -15.85
C MET A 130 -0.17 2.73 -15.83
N GLY A 131 1.03 3.12 -16.26
CA GLY A 131 1.44 4.52 -16.28
C GLY A 131 1.54 5.15 -14.90
N ILE A 132 1.86 4.34 -13.88
CA ILE A 132 1.99 4.78 -12.50
C ILE A 132 3.43 5.15 -12.22
N ASP A 133 3.64 6.26 -11.53
CA ASP A 133 4.93 6.61 -10.95
C ASP A 133 5.03 5.87 -9.61
N ALA A 134 5.51 4.63 -9.66
CA ALA A 134 5.52 3.72 -8.53
C ALA A 134 6.91 3.62 -7.91
N VAL A 135 6.98 3.69 -6.59
CA VAL A 135 8.23 3.53 -5.85
C VAL A 135 8.00 2.66 -4.63
N MET A 136 8.93 1.73 -4.39
CA MET A 136 8.89 0.91 -3.18
C MET A 136 9.85 1.50 -2.16
N LEU A 137 9.37 1.76 -0.97
CA LEU A 137 10.17 2.30 0.14
C LEU A 137 10.34 1.25 1.22
N THR A 138 11.58 1.04 1.63
CA THR A 138 11.94 0.09 2.68
C THR A 138 12.79 0.80 3.71
N ASP A 139 13.08 0.09 4.81
CA ASP A 139 13.98 0.59 5.85
C ASP A 139 15.45 0.50 5.45
N HIS A 140 15.72 -0.14 4.31
CA HIS A 140 17.10 -0.40 3.88
C HIS A 140 17.52 0.39 2.65
#